data_be29caa68a67d6546c1a3509bd57e55b
#
_entry.id   be29caa68a67d6546c1a3509bd57e55b
#
_cell.length_a   1.000
_cell.length_b   1.000
_cell.length_c   1.000
_cell.angle_alpha   90.00
_cell.angle_beta   90.00
_cell.angle_gamma   90.00
#
_symmetry.space_group_name_H-M   'P 1'
#
loop_
_entity.id
_entity.type
_entity.pdbx_description
1 polymer ?
#
loop_
_entity_poly.entity_id
_entity_poly.type
_entity_poly.pdbx_seq_one_letter_code
_entity_poly.pdbx_strand_id
1 'polypeptide(L)'
;MNVTTAGDLGDLIFVLSILSELDNGPHTLILRDNGRTHGIEKHFKSLHKLVTSQPYIKSFELFNGQRIDWASEDFRTRARAEPRSLLDSHWAHGKRVLNSAQDIRGDKAWLHVTPDKAFNGRVILARSHRYRNDFFPWVEVVKEFRDRAVFVGIDAEHTEFCNLFGYVPCVEFSDFYKLAAAIAGSDLFVGNQSFSNALNEGLKHNSIQEVSHQFPDCLYNRPNAQYCFDGRLRLPSRNLPCLIVDPSKIQTNARLPGGWEYDGVTAPTFRGLFAALSDHQVRVTEEQVLRHTAQSRCGLFYKYAAKDWLPRLVAYAEKAGVNLDIPDVSSYT
;
A
#
# COMPACT_ATOMS: atom_id res chain seq x y z
N MET A 1 27.62 6.64 4.57
CA MET A 1 27.06 5.65 5.52
C MET A 1 26.65 4.42 4.76
N ASN A 2 26.87 3.22 5.33
CA ASN A 2 26.48 1.93 4.77
C ASN A 2 25.19 1.46 5.42
N VAL A 3 24.13 1.31 4.63
CA VAL A 3 22.77 0.96 5.12
C VAL A 3 22.34 -0.34 4.47
N THR A 4 21.93 -1.33 5.26
CA THR A 4 21.35 -2.55 4.73
C THR A 4 19.82 -2.48 4.66
N THR A 5 19.27 -3.21 3.71
CA THR A 5 17.85 -3.50 3.59
C THR A 5 17.67 -4.96 3.18
N ALA A 6 16.64 -5.61 3.69
CA ALA A 6 16.48 -7.07 3.64
C ALA A 6 15.60 -7.58 2.49
N GLY A 7 15.65 -6.98 1.33
CA GLY A 7 15.06 -7.52 0.12
C GLY A 7 13.54 -7.40 -0.04
N ASP A 8 12.79 -6.96 0.96
CA ASP A 8 11.39 -6.59 0.76
C ASP A 8 11.34 -5.27 -0.03
N LEU A 9 10.89 -5.37 -1.29
CA LEU A 9 11.00 -4.28 -2.27
C LEU A 9 10.34 -2.96 -1.80
N GLY A 10 9.19 -3.05 -1.16
CA GLY A 10 8.48 -1.88 -0.64
C GLY A 10 9.25 -1.21 0.49
N ASP A 11 9.81 -2.00 1.42
CA ASP A 11 10.59 -1.50 2.55
C ASP A 11 11.84 -0.74 2.08
N LEU A 12 12.52 -1.25 1.03
CA LEU A 12 13.65 -0.55 0.42
C LEU A 12 13.27 0.87 -0.03
N ILE A 13 12.10 1.03 -0.66
CA ILE A 13 11.65 2.35 -1.13
C ILE A 13 11.46 3.32 0.05
N PHE A 14 10.95 2.84 1.20
CA PHE A 14 10.82 3.68 2.39
C PHE A 14 12.15 3.99 3.08
N VAL A 15 13.13 3.10 3.01
CA VAL A 15 14.50 3.41 3.44
C VAL A 15 15.09 4.56 2.61
N LEU A 16 14.84 4.57 1.30
CA LEU A 16 15.29 5.68 0.44
C LEU A 16 14.71 7.03 0.88
N SER A 17 13.49 7.09 1.45
CA SER A 17 12.93 8.35 1.97
C SER A 17 13.77 8.92 3.10
N ILE A 18 14.26 8.06 3.99
CA ILE A 18 15.09 8.47 5.12
C ILE A 18 16.45 8.97 4.61
N LEU A 19 17.07 8.20 3.71
CA LEU A 19 18.37 8.55 3.15
C LEU A 19 18.34 9.87 2.36
N SER A 20 17.19 10.20 1.75
CA SER A 20 17.03 11.45 1.00
C SER A 20 17.02 12.70 1.85
N GLU A 21 16.68 12.57 3.14
CA GLU A 21 16.55 13.71 4.06
C GLU A 21 17.73 13.83 5.03
N LEU A 22 18.65 12.85 5.06
CA LEU A 22 19.83 12.90 5.91
C LEU A 22 20.91 13.81 5.31
N ASP A 23 21.42 14.76 6.10
CA ASP A 23 22.42 15.74 5.66
C ASP A 23 23.83 15.18 5.43
N ASN A 24 24.10 13.95 5.85
CA ASN A 24 25.42 13.31 5.78
C ASN A 24 25.61 12.41 4.54
N GLY A 25 24.79 12.60 3.49
CA GLY A 25 24.91 11.85 2.23
C GLY A 25 26.13 12.20 1.38
N PRO A 26 26.35 11.49 0.26
CA PRO A 26 25.58 10.35 -0.25
C PRO A 26 25.90 9.03 0.46
N HIS A 27 24.95 8.07 0.38
CA HIS A 27 24.97 6.81 1.11
C HIS A 27 25.23 5.60 0.21
N THR A 28 25.79 4.53 0.77
CA THR A 28 25.82 3.20 0.16
C THR A 28 24.63 2.39 0.66
N LEU A 29 23.74 1.98 -0.25
CA LEU A 29 22.65 1.07 0.06
C LEU A 29 23.08 -0.36 -0.27
N ILE A 30 22.89 -1.29 0.66
CA ILE A 30 23.34 -2.65 0.55
C ILE A 30 22.13 -3.59 0.67
N LEU A 31 21.87 -4.35 -0.40
CA LEU A 31 20.79 -5.32 -0.41
C LEU A 31 21.25 -6.62 0.22
N ARG A 32 20.53 -7.06 1.25
CA ARG A 32 20.81 -8.28 1.99
C ARG A 32 19.74 -9.32 1.72
N ASP A 33 20.16 -10.58 1.60
CA ASP A 33 19.22 -11.69 1.52
C ASP A 33 18.58 -11.93 2.89
N ASN A 34 17.26 -11.99 2.92
CA ASN A 34 16.49 -12.31 4.14
C ASN A 34 16.01 -13.76 4.18
N GLY A 35 16.47 -14.60 3.25
CA GLY A 35 16.06 -16.00 3.11
C GLY A 35 14.60 -16.20 2.62
N ARG A 36 13.85 -15.12 2.43
CA ARG A 36 12.45 -15.13 1.92
C ARG A 36 12.36 -14.77 0.45
N THR A 37 13.41 -14.14 -0.06
CA THR A 37 13.42 -13.58 -1.40
C THR A 37 14.13 -14.54 -2.35
N HIS A 38 13.36 -15.33 -3.09
CA HIS A 38 13.95 -16.12 -4.17
C HIS A 38 14.50 -15.19 -5.25
N GLY A 39 15.81 -15.24 -5.48
CA GLY A 39 16.48 -14.49 -6.55
C GLY A 39 16.85 -13.05 -6.21
N ILE A 40 17.53 -12.84 -5.08
CA ILE A 40 18.06 -11.52 -4.66
C ILE A 40 18.83 -10.80 -5.78
N GLU A 41 19.60 -11.55 -6.59
CA GLU A 41 20.31 -10.99 -7.74
C GLU A 41 19.38 -10.42 -8.81
N LYS A 42 18.23 -11.07 -9.04
CA LYS A 42 17.20 -10.55 -9.96
C LYS A 42 16.64 -9.23 -9.44
N HIS A 43 16.31 -9.17 -8.15
CA HIS A 43 15.83 -7.95 -7.51
C HIS A 43 16.88 -6.84 -7.53
N PHE A 44 18.13 -7.19 -7.25
CA PHE A 44 19.24 -6.25 -7.32
C PHE A 44 19.37 -5.64 -8.73
N LYS A 45 19.36 -6.47 -9.77
CA LYS A 45 19.42 -6.01 -11.17
C LYS A 45 18.25 -5.11 -11.54
N SER A 46 17.02 -5.50 -11.13
CA SER A 46 15.81 -4.72 -11.43
C SER A 46 15.76 -3.38 -10.70
N LEU A 47 16.33 -3.29 -9.49
CA LEU A 47 16.40 -2.08 -8.67
C LEU A 47 17.58 -1.18 -9.01
N HIS A 48 18.64 -1.73 -9.59
CA HIS A 48 19.95 -1.08 -9.67
C HIS A 48 19.86 0.34 -10.24
N LYS A 49 19.25 0.50 -11.40
CA LYS A 49 19.10 1.80 -12.05
C LYS A 49 18.24 2.77 -11.21
N LEU A 50 17.14 2.28 -10.63
CA LEU A 50 16.27 3.11 -9.79
C LEU A 50 17.04 3.67 -8.60
N VAL A 51 17.78 2.82 -7.90
CA VAL A 51 18.50 3.21 -6.68
C VAL A 51 19.70 4.09 -6.99
N THR A 52 20.54 3.71 -7.96
CA THR A 52 21.77 4.45 -8.29
C THR A 52 21.52 5.80 -8.98
N SER A 53 20.33 6.01 -9.52
CA SER A 53 19.94 7.32 -10.07
C SER A 53 19.56 8.35 -9.02
N GLN A 54 19.41 7.95 -7.74
CA GLN A 54 19.04 8.90 -6.69
C GLN A 54 20.25 9.74 -6.24
N PRO A 55 20.14 11.08 -6.14
CA PRO A 55 21.28 11.97 -5.87
C PRO A 55 21.93 11.76 -4.51
N TYR A 56 21.19 11.17 -3.55
CA TYR A 56 21.66 10.86 -2.20
C TYR A 56 22.25 9.45 -2.07
N ILE A 57 22.34 8.68 -3.17
CA ILE A 57 22.94 7.35 -3.21
C ILE A 57 24.30 7.40 -3.90
N LYS A 58 25.33 6.93 -3.21
CA LYS A 58 26.68 6.78 -3.74
C LYS A 58 26.85 5.49 -4.52
N SER A 59 26.36 4.38 -3.97
CA SER A 59 26.41 3.05 -4.58
C SER A 59 25.27 2.17 -4.09
N PHE A 60 24.93 1.17 -4.90
CA PHE A 60 24.00 0.10 -4.54
C PHE A 60 24.69 -1.23 -4.72
N GLU A 61 24.77 -2.04 -3.68
CA GLU A 61 25.63 -3.22 -3.61
C GLU A 61 24.87 -4.43 -3.03
N LEU A 62 25.33 -5.64 -3.35
CA LEU A 62 24.92 -6.84 -2.61
C LEU A 62 25.79 -6.97 -1.35
N PHE A 63 25.17 -7.46 -0.27
CA PHE A 63 25.90 -7.70 0.98
C PHE A 63 26.96 -8.78 0.79
N ASN A 64 28.21 -8.45 1.11
CA ASN A 64 29.36 -9.33 1.05
C ASN A 64 30.32 -9.04 2.25
N GLY A 65 29.75 -8.97 3.46
CA GLY A 65 30.53 -8.75 4.68
C GLY A 65 30.94 -7.30 4.96
N GLN A 66 30.41 -6.31 4.23
CA GLN A 66 30.73 -4.89 4.49
C GLN A 66 30.31 -4.49 5.91
N ARG A 67 31.06 -3.57 6.49
CA ARG A 67 30.66 -2.92 7.74
C ARG A 67 29.36 -2.15 7.53
N ILE A 68 28.40 -2.36 8.42
CA ILE A 68 27.07 -1.76 8.38
C ILE A 68 26.96 -0.72 9.48
N ASP A 69 26.53 0.47 9.10
CA ASP A 69 26.26 1.57 10.04
C ASP A 69 24.79 1.55 10.50
N TRP A 70 23.86 1.11 9.62
CA TRP A 70 22.44 0.97 9.93
C TRP A 70 21.83 -0.23 9.23
N ALA A 71 21.26 -1.17 10.01
CA ALA A 71 20.43 -2.29 9.52
C ALA A 71 18.96 -1.85 9.54
N SER A 72 18.42 -1.46 8.38
CA SER A 72 17.07 -0.90 8.30
C SER A 72 15.97 -1.96 8.46
N GLU A 73 16.26 -3.21 8.19
CA GLU A 73 15.36 -4.35 8.32
C GLU A 73 14.86 -4.62 9.75
N ASP A 74 15.57 -4.12 10.75
CA ASP A 74 15.22 -4.31 12.16
C ASP A 74 14.01 -3.47 12.62
N PHE A 75 13.46 -2.62 11.77
CA PHE A 75 12.32 -1.76 12.12
C PHE A 75 11.10 -2.55 12.61
N ARG A 76 10.84 -3.74 12.04
CA ARG A 76 9.67 -4.57 12.39
C ARG A 76 9.75 -5.17 13.79
N THR A 77 10.94 -5.46 14.28
CA THR A 77 11.12 -6.08 15.61
C THR A 77 10.85 -5.12 16.75
N ARG A 78 10.98 -3.82 16.48
CA ARG A 78 10.91 -2.76 17.51
C ARG A 78 9.72 -1.81 17.33
N ALA A 79 9.10 -1.79 16.13
CA ALA A 79 7.94 -0.93 15.84
C ALA A 79 6.60 -1.53 16.27
N ARG A 80 6.56 -2.77 16.75
CA ARG A 80 5.31 -3.46 17.13
C ARG A 80 4.54 -2.78 18.28
N ALA A 81 5.17 -1.91 19.02
CA ALA A 81 4.56 -1.21 20.16
C ALA A 81 3.80 0.07 19.78
N GLU A 82 4.07 0.66 18.60
CA GLU A 82 3.44 1.90 18.16
C GLU A 82 2.82 1.73 16.77
N PRO A 83 1.48 1.85 16.65
CA PRO A 83 0.79 1.76 15.38
C PRO A 83 1.05 3.04 14.57
N ARG A 84 1.84 2.91 13.51
CA ARG A 84 2.21 3.99 12.59
C ARG A 84 2.19 3.48 11.16
N SER A 85 2.28 4.38 10.20
CA SER A 85 2.53 4.00 8.80
C SER A 85 3.88 3.25 8.67
N LEU A 86 4.06 2.51 7.59
CA LEU A 86 5.35 1.87 7.30
C LEU A 86 6.49 2.89 7.27
N LEU A 87 6.25 4.06 6.67
CA LEU A 87 7.22 5.14 6.61
C LEU A 87 7.60 5.61 8.02
N ASP A 88 6.62 5.89 8.89
CA ASP A 88 6.87 6.30 10.28
C ASP A 88 7.63 5.23 11.07
N SER A 89 7.34 3.96 10.81
CA SER A 89 7.99 2.83 11.48
C SER A 89 9.47 2.73 11.10
N HIS A 90 9.77 2.83 9.80
CA HIS A 90 11.15 2.90 9.31
C HIS A 90 11.88 4.11 9.88
N TRP A 91 11.19 5.23 9.91
CA TRP A 91 11.69 6.49 10.39
C TRP A 91 12.02 6.48 11.89
N ALA A 92 11.09 6.04 12.72
CA ALA A 92 11.32 5.92 14.16
C ALA A 92 12.52 4.99 14.47
N HIS A 93 12.69 3.93 13.68
CA HIS A 93 13.84 3.05 13.78
C HIS A 93 15.14 3.76 13.38
N GLY A 94 15.17 4.40 12.20
CA GLY A 94 16.34 5.14 11.70
C GLY A 94 16.75 6.26 12.62
N LYS A 95 15.82 7.10 13.07
CA LYS A 95 16.09 8.22 14.00
C LYS A 95 16.78 7.75 15.27
N ARG A 96 16.33 6.64 15.84
CA ARG A 96 16.92 6.07 17.05
C ARG A 96 18.34 5.53 16.81
N VAL A 97 18.52 4.75 15.73
CA VAL A 97 19.83 4.12 15.44
C VAL A 97 20.86 5.17 15.06
N LEU A 98 20.45 6.16 14.30
CA LEU A 98 21.34 7.24 13.81
C LEU A 98 21.50 8.38 14.84
N ASN A 99 20.78 8.31 15.96
CA ASN A 99 20.74 9.40 16.96
C ASN A 99 20.47 10.77 16.31
N SER A 100 19.60 10.80 15.30
CA SER A 100 19.29 12.00 14.53
C SER A 100 18.21 12.83 15.22
N ALA A 101 18.49 14.12 15.38
CA ALA A 101 17.51 15.10 15.82
C ALA A 101 16.63 15.62 14.67
N GLN A 102 16.92 15.24 13.42
CA GLN A 102 16.17 15.69 12.26
C GLN A 102 14.73 15.18 12.29
N ASP A 103 13.81 16.06 11.96
CA ASP A 103 12.39 15.72 11.80
C ASP A 103 12.16 15.34 10.33
N ILE A 104 12.33 14.05 10.02
CA ILE A 104 12.04 13.52 8.69
C ILE A 104 10.55 13.25 8.60
N ARG A 105 9.92 13.77 7.57
CA ARG A 105 8.47 13.73 7.40
C ARG A 105 8.03 12.92 6.19
N GLY A 106 8.93 12.69 5.23
CA GLY A 106 8.58 12.07 3.97
C GLY A 106 7.54 12.87 3.16
N ASP A 107 7.43 14.18 3.40
CA ASP A 107 6.45 15.04 2.72
C ASP A 107 6.83 15.32 1.27
N LYS A 108 8.13 15.30 0.97
CA LYS A 108 8.69 15.55 -0.35
C LYS A 108 8.86 14.24 -1.13
N ALA A 109 8.84 14.32 -2.45
CA ALA A 109 9.24 13.21 -3.29
C ALA A 109 10.72 12.85 -3.02
N TRP A 110 10.96 11.56 -2.81
CA TRP A 110 12.32 11.04 -2.61
C TRP A 110 12.79 10.14 -3.76
N LEU A 111 11.91 9.78 -4.69
CA LEU A 111 12.28 9.14 -5.93
C LEU A 111 12.34 10.18 -7.04
N HIS A 112 13.49 10.26 -7.70
CA HIS A 112 13.75 11.16 -8.82
C HIS A 112 13.93 10.32 -10.09
N VAL A 113 12.96 10.38 -10.98
CA VAL A 113 12.99 9.70 -12.29
C VAL A 113 12.52 10.65 -13.37
N THR A 114 12.98 10.43 -14.60
CA THR A 114 12.44 11.15 -15.76
C THR A 114 11.11 10.50 -16.13
N PRO A 115 9.98 11.23 -16.12
CA PRO A 115 8.68 10.69 -16.51
C PRO A 115 8.70 10.13 -17.94
N ASP A 116 8.10 8.96 -18.14
CA ASP A 116 7.95 8.36 -19.46
C ASP A 116 6.72 8.96 -20.16
N LYS A 117 6.97 9.76 -21.19
CA LYS A 117 5.92 10.45 -21.96
C LYS A 117 4.95 9.50 -22.68
N ALA A 118 5.32 8.24 -22.90
CA ALA A 118 4.43 7.24 -23.49
C ALA A 118 3.21 6.95 -22.61
N PHE A 119 3.28 7.28 -21.32
CA PHE A 119 2.19 7.10 -20.36
C PHE A 119 1.38 8.38 -20.11
N ASN A 120 1.66 9.46 -20.81
CA ASN A 120 0.87 10.70 -20.70
C ASN A 120 -0.60 10.43 -21.06
N GLY A 121 -1.53 10.88 -20.24
CA GLY A 121 -2.95 10.60 -20.39
C GLY A 121 -3.39 9.20 -19.94
N ARG A 122 -2.47 8.33 -19.49
CA ARG A 122 -2.77 6.99 -19.01
C ARG A 122 -3.08 6.96 -17.53
N VAL A 123 -3.82 5.94 -17.11
CA VAL A 123 -4.08 5.58 -15.72
C VAL A 123 -3.44 4.22 -15.46
N ILE A 124 -2.48 4.18 -14.55
CA ILE A 124 -1.80 2.93 -14.20
C ILE A 124 -2.58 2.21 -13.11
N LEU A 125 -2.93 0.95 -13.38
CA LEU A 125 -3.58 0.05 -12.44
C LEU A 125 -2.59 -1.01 -11.96
N ALA A 126 -2.55 -1.26 -10.63
CA ALA A 126 -1.72 -2.31 -10.03
C ALA A 126 -2.46 -2.97 -8.87
N ARG A 127 -2.59 -4.31 -8.88
CA ARG A 127 -3.22 -5.05 -7.79
C ARG A 127 -2.49 -6.35 -7.55
N SER A 128 -1.67 -6.38 -6.50
CA SER A 128 -0.99 -7.61 -6.10
C SER A 128 -1.94 -8.57 -5.36
N HIS A 129 -1.52 -9.82 -5.21
CA HIS A 129 -2.28 -10.83 -4.48
C HIS A 129 -2.37 -10.59 -2.97
N ARG A 130 -1.57 -9.65 -2.44
CA ARG A 130 -1.53 -9.30 -1.01
C ARG A 130 -2.28 -8.01 -0.73
N TYR A 131 -2.72 -7.82 0.51
CA TYR A 131 -3.26 -6.55 1.01
C TYR A 131 -4.46 -6.05 0.20
N ARG A 132 -5.38 -6.94 -0.11
CA ARG A 132 -6.59 -6.65 -0.87
C ARG A 132 -7.71 -6.14 0.02
N ASN A 133 -8.55 -5.33 -0.57
CA ASN A 133 -9.83 -4.92 -0.04
C ASN A 133 -10.90 -5.29 -1.06
N ASP A 134 -11.71 -6.30 -0.75
CA ASP A 134 -12.70 -6.82 -1.67
C ASP A 134 -13.89 -5.87 -1.87
N PHE A 135 -14.00 -4.84 -1.03
CA PHE A 135 -14.98 -3.75 -1.21
C PHE A 135 -14.49 -2.63 -2.12
N PHE A 136 -13.24 -2.65 -2.55
CA PHE A 136 -12.75 -1.63 -3.46
C PHE A 136 -13.41 -1.77 -4.83
N PRO A 137 -14.00 -0.71 -5.40
CA PRO A 137 -14.85 -0.78 -6.58
C PRO A 137 -14.06 -0.87 -7.89
N TRP A 138 -13.24 -1.91 -8.04
CA TRP A 138 -12.38 -2.11 -9.23
C TRP A 138 -13.17 -2.14 -10.54
N VAL A 139 -14.38 -2.73 -10.55
CA VAL A 139 -15.24 -2.74 -11.75
C VAL A 139 -15.55 -1.31 -12.20
N GLU A 140 -15.83 -0.42 -11.24
CA GLU A 140 -16.15 0.97 -11.53
C GLU A 140 -14.91 1.75 -11.97
N VAL A 141 -13.75 1.46 -11.39
CA VAL A 141 -12.45 2.02 -11.83
C VAL A 141 -12.14 1.60 -13.27
N VAL A 142 -12.28 0.32 -13.58
CA VAL A 142 -12.04 -0.18 -14.95
C VAL A 142 -13.01 0.45 -15.95
N LYS A 143 -14.29 0.59 -15.60
CA LYS A 143 -15.28 1.26 -16.46
C LYS A 143 -14.95 2.72 -16.71
N GLU A 144 -14.53 3.44 -15.66
CA GLU A 144 -14.21 4.87 -15.73
C GLU A 144 -13.01 5.15 -16.62
N PHE A 145 -11.96 4.31 -16.50
CA PHE A 145 -10.69 4.55 -17.16
C PHE A 145 -10.42 3.63 -18.35
N ARG A 146 -11.40 2.89 -18.82
CA ARG A 146 -11.27 1.80 -19.80
C ARG A 146 -10.29 2.10 -20.95
N ASP A 147 -10.42 3.25 -21.59
CA ASP A 147 -9.63 3.60 -22.79
C ASP A 147 -8.23 4.11 -22.46
N ARG A 148 -7.97 4.43 -21.19
CA ARG A 148 -6.71 4.99 -20.69
C ARG A 148 -5.98 4.06 -19.74
N ALA A 149 -6.67 3.05 -19.19
CA ALA A 149 -6.11 2.16 -18.21
C ALA A 149 -5.03 1.24 -18.80
N VAL A 150 -3.96 1.05 -18.01
CA VAL A 150 -2.88 0.09 -18.28
C VAL A 150 -2.56 -0.61 -16.97
N PHE A 151 -2.61 -1.94 -16.97
CA PHE A 151 -2.23 -2.72 -15.81
C PHE A 151 -0.71 -2.92 -15.77
N VAL A 152 -0.13 -2.83 -14.57
CA VAL A 152 1.27 -3.17 -14.31
C VAL A 152 1.35 -4.20 -13.19
N GLY A 153 2.04 -5.30 -13.43
CA GLY A 153 2.13 -6.43 -12.50
C GLY A 153 2.70 -7.65 -13.21
N ILE A 154 2.63 -8.80 -12.57
CA ILE A 154 2.98 -10.08 -13.17
C ILE A 154 1.77 -10.71 -13.86
N ASP A 155 1.99 -11.60 -14.81
CA ASP A 155 0.95 -12.28 -15.59
C ASP A 155 -0.17 -12.86 -14.74
N ALA A 156 0.16 -13.51 -13.62
CA ALA A 156 -0.85 -14.12 -12.74
C ALA A 156 -1.77 -13.07 -12.09
N GLU A 157 -1.22 -11.92 -11.68
CA GLU A 157 -2.00 -10.80 -11.12
C GLU A 157 -2.89 -10.15 -12.17
N HIS A 158 -2.36 -9.97 -13.38
CA HIS A 158 -3.10 -9.42 -14.51
C HIS A 158 -4.25 -10.33 -14.96
N THR A 159 -3.98 -11.63 -15.12
CA THR A 159 -5.00 -12.61 -15.51
C THR A 159 -6.14 -12.64 -14.51
N GLU A 160 -5.83 -12.71 -13.22
CA GLU A 160 -6.85 -12.68 -12.18
C GLU A 160 -7.63 -11.35 -12.18
N PHE A 161 -6.93 -10.23 -12.32
CA PHE A 161 -7.55 -8.91 -12.37
C PHE A 161 -8.55 -8.81 -13.52
N CYS A 162 -8.16 -9.24 -14.72
CA CYS A 162 -9.04 -9.21 -15.90
C CYS A 162 -10.26 -10.14 -15.75
N ASN A 163 -10.07 -11.30 -15.14
CA ASN A 163 -11.17 -12.25 -14.91
C ASN A 163 -12.21 -11.70 -13.92
N LEU A 164 -11.78 -10.90 -12.93
CA LEU A 164 -12.66 -10.35 -11.90
C LEU A 164 -13.32 -9.02 -12.32
N PHE A 165 -12.59 -8.16 -13.02
CA PHE A 165 -12.99 -6.76 -13.18
C PHE A 165 -13.13 -6.30 -14.65
N GLY A 166 -12.72 -7.13 -15.59
CA GLY A 166 -12.72 -6.85 -17.02
C GLY A 166 -11.34 -6.59 -17.57
N TYR A 167 -11.22 -6.73 -18.88
CA TYR A 167 -9.95 -6.63 -19.59
C TYR A 167 -9.35 -5.22 -19.54
N VAL A 168 -8.06 -5.16 -19.23
CA VAL A 168 -7.19 -3.99 -19.29
C VAL A 168 -5.86 -4.41 -19.94
N PRO A 169 -5.28 -3.65 -20.89
CA PRO A 169 -3.95 -3.94 -21.40
C PRO A 169 -2.90 -4.01 -20.30
N CYS A 170 -1.92 -4.91 -20.41
CA CYS A 170 -0.82 -5.06 -19.46
C CYS A 170 0.51 -4.62 -20.05
N VAL A 171 1.35 -4.01 -19.20
CA VAL A 171 2.77 -3.76 -19.49
C VAL A 171 3.61 -4.33 -18.37
N GLU A 172 4.53 -5.22 -18.72
CA GLU A 172 5.50 -5.78 -17.78
C GLU A 172 6.79 -4.95 -17.75
N PHE A 173 7.31 -4.79 -16.55
CA PHE A 173 8.58 -4.11 -16.32
C PHE A 173 9.57 -5.02 -15.59
N SER A 174 10.68 -5.34 -16.23
CA SER A 174 11.83 -5.99 -15.58
C SER A 174 12.78 -5.00 -14.91
N ASP A 175 12.68 -3.72 -15.26
CA ASP A 175 13.47 -2.59 -14.75
C ASP A 175 12.53 -1.66 -13.95
N PHE A 176 12.76 -1.56 -12.65
CA PHE A 176 11.89 -0.77 -11.78
C PHE A 176 12.07 0.75 -11.90
N TYR A 177 13.16 1.21 -12.51
CA TYR A 177 13.27 2.61 -12.94
C TYR A 177 12.24 2.92 -14.03
N LYS A 178 12.07 2.01 -14.99
CA LYS A 178 11.07 2.17 -16.06
C LYS A 178 9.65 2.13 -15.49
N LEU A 179 9.37 1.25 -14.52
CA LEU A 179 8.08 1.23 -13.84
C LEU A 179 7.80 2.55 -13.10
N ALA A 180 8.79 3.06 -12.36
CA ALA A 180 8.67 4.35 -11.68
C ALA A 180 8.51 5.51 -12.68
N ALA A 181 9.22 5.48 -13.82
CA ALA A 181 9.09 6.46 -14.89
C ALA A 181 7.70 6.43 -15.55
N ALA A 182 7.14 5.22 -15.76
CA ALA A 182 5.78 5.06 -16.26
C ALA A 182 4.73 5.62 -15.30
N ILE A 183 4.87 5.33 -13.98
CA ILE A 183 3.99 5.91 -12.94
C ILE A 183 4.11 7.44 -12.97
N ALA A 184 5.33 7.98 -12.96
CA ALA A 184 5.57 9.43 -12.98
C ALA A 184 5.04 10.12 -14.25
N GLY A 185 4.99 9.41 -15.38
CA GLY A 185 4.49 9.91 -16.67
C GLY A 185 2.97 9.79 -16.82
N SER A 186 2.29 9.06 -15.96
CA SER A 186 0.85 8.85 -16.03
C SER A 186 0.06 10.00 -15.40
N ASP A 187 -1.25 10.04 -15.61
CA ASP A 187 -2.13 11.03 -14.97
C ASP A 187 -2.48 10.60 -13.53
N LEU A 188 -2.61 9.28 -13.31
CA LEU A 188 -3.11 8.71 -12.07
C LEU A 188 -2.59 7.29 -11.89
N PHE A 189 -2.26 6.94 -10.65
CA PHE A 189 -2.02 5.59 -10.19
C PHE A 189 -3.21 5.08 -9.36
N VAL A 190 -3.70 3.87 -9.64
CA VAL A 190 -4.71 3.19 -8.83
C VAL A 190 -4.17 1.81 -8.44
N GLY A 191 -4.04 1.55 -7.15
CA GLY A 191 -3.46 0.29 -6.72
C GLY A 191 -3.66 -0.05 -5.26
N ASN A 192 -3.32 -1.30 -4.90
CA ASN A 192 -3.28 -1.73 -3.52
C ASN A 192 -1.88 -1.53 -2.90
N GLN A 193 -1.73 -1.91 -1.62
CA GLN A 193 -0.50 -1.83 -0.85
C GLN A 193 0.59 -2.79 -1.39
N SER A 194 1.14 -2.46 -2.54
CA SER A 194 2.16 -3.25 -3.24
C SER A 194 3.46 -2.46 -3.42
N PHE A 195 4.44 -3.08 -4.04
CA PHE A 195 5.68 -2.41 -4.44
C PHE A 195 5.42 -1.21 -5.37
N SER A 196 4.50 -1.35 -6.33
CA SER A 196 4.12 -0.26 -7.23
C SER A 196 3.54 0.94 -6.47
N ASN A 197 2.77 0.68 -5.38
CA ASN A 197 2.29 1.75 -4.52
C ASN A 197 3.41 2.42 -3.71
N ALA A 198 4.44 1.66 -3.29
CA ALA A 198 5.62 2.27 -2.64
C ALA A 198 6.38 3.19 -3.61
N LEU A 199 6.52 2.81 -4.88
CA LEU A 199 7.08 3.69 -5.92
C LEU A 199 6.23 4.95 -6.10
N ASN A 200 4.91 4.80 -6.21
CA ASN A 200 3.98 5.92 -6.32
C ASN A 200 4.08 6.88 -5.11
N GLU A 201 4.23 6.33 -3.91
CA GLU A 201 4.44 7.12 -2.70
C GLU A 201 5.77 7.87 -2.74
N GLY A 202 6.85 7.21 -3.17
CA GLY A 202 8.16 7.84 -3.32
C GLY A 202 8.21 8.97 -4.35
N LEU A 203 7.37 8.88 -5.37
CA LEU A 203 7.19 9.91 -6.40
C LEU A 203 6.24 11.02 -5.99
N LYS A 204 5.45 10.84 -4.94
CA LYS A 204 4.31 11.72 -4.57
C LYS A 204 3.33 11.95 -5.72
N HIS A 205 3.17 10.92 -6.55
CA HIS A 205 2.27 11.00 -7.70
C HIS A 205 0.80 10.89 -7.28
N ASN A 206 -0.12 11.41 -8.10
CA ASN A 206 -1.56 11.31 -7.88
C ASN A 206 -2.01 9.86 -7.74
N SER A 207 -2.80 9.54 -6.72
CA SER A 207 -3.22 8.16 -6.53
C SER A 207 -4.58 7.97 -5.91
N ILE A 208 -5.14 6.80 -6.22
CA ILE A 208 -6.25 6.18 -5.51
C ILE A 208 -5.73 4.85 -4.97
N GLN A 209 -5.74 4.68 -3.67
CA GLN A 209 -5.24 3.47 -3.03
C GLN A 209 -6.39 2.60 -2.51
N GLU A 210 -6.40 1.33 -2.94
CA GLU A 210 -7.14 0.26 -2.30
C GLU A 210 -6.48 -0.03 -0.94
N VAL A 211 -7.16 0.28 0.16
CA VAL A 211 -6.62 0.09 1.52
C VAL A 211 -7.13 -1.21 2.11
N SER A 212 -6.22 -2.08 2.50
CA SER A 212 -6.56 -3.30 3.21
C SER A 212 -7.02 -3.00 4.64
N HIS A 213 -8.16 -3.56 5.03
CA HIS A 213 -8.69 -3.45 6.40
C HIS A 213 -7.75 -4.03 7.46
N GLN A 214 -6.92 -4.99 7.08
CA GLN A 214 -6.01 -5.68 8.01
C GLN A 214 -4.65 -5.01 8.14
N PHE A 215 -4.26 -4.24 7.13
CA PHE A 215 -2.93 -3.62 7.04
C PHE A 215 -3.05 -2.16 6.60
N PRO A 216 -3.61 -1.28 7.45
CA PRO A 216 -3.81 0.13 7.09
C PRO A 216 -2.52 0.97 7.21
N ASP A 217 -1.38 0.34 7.35
CA ASP A 217 -0.07 0.95 7.60
C ASP A 217 0.56 1.64 6.37
N CYS A 218 -0.16 1.67 5.24
CA CYS A 218 0.24 2.41 4.03
C CYS A 218 -0.59 3.70 3.81
N LEU A 219 -1.09 4.28 4.87
CA LEU A 219 -1.75 5.59 4.83
C LEU A 219 -0.73 6.69 5.07
N TYR A 220 -0.54 7.56 4.10
CA TYR A 220 0.42 8.66 4.15
C TYR A 220 -0.30 9.99 4.03
N ASN A 221 0.07 10.96 4.85
CA ASN A 221 -0.57 12.28 4.81
C ASN A 221 -0.09 13.07 3.59
N ARG A 222 -0.90 13.06 2.51
CA ARG A 222 -0.64 13.90 1.33
C ARG A 222 -1.92 14.24 0.57
N PRO A 223 -2.02 15.46 0.00
CA PRO A 223 -3.27 15.98 -0.55
C PRO A 223 -3.70 15.34 -1.87
N ASN A 224 -2.76 14.75 -2.62
CA ASN A 224 -3.01 14.17 -3.94
C ASN A 224 -3.18 12.65 -3.93
N ALA A 225 -3.54 12.07 -2.77
CA ALA A 225 -3.89 10.66 -2.63
C ALA A 225 -5.30 10.50 -2.06
N GLN A 226 -6.05 9.54 -2.59
CA GLN A 226 -7.31 9.08 -2.03
C GLN A 226 -7.10 7.68 -1.47
N TYR A 227 -7.42 7.50 -0.20
CA TYR A 227 -7.31 6.21 0.48
C TYR A 227 -8.69 5.60 0.63
N CYS A 228 -8.99 4.60 -0.18
CA CYS A 228 -10.29 3.97 -0.27
C CYS A 228 -10.37 2.76 0.64
N PHE A 229 -11.17 2.88 1.68
CA PHE A 229 -11.26 1.87 2.73
C PHE A 229 -12.54 1.03 2.66
N ASP A 230 -13.67 1.63 2.28
CA ASP A 230 -14.99 1.01 2.37
C ASP A 230 -15.73 0.90 1.02
N GLY A 231 -15.03 0.97 -0.07
CA GLY A 231 -15.61 0.78 -1.40
C GLY A 231 -16.26 1.99 -2.04
N ARG A 232 -16.18 3.16 -1.40
CA ARG A 232 -16.68 4.42 -1.94
C ARG A 232 -15.54 5.22 -2.54
N LEU A 233 -15.71 5.77 -3.72
CA LEU A 233 -14.65 6.37 -4.50
C LEU A 233 -15.12 7.60 -5.25
N ARG A 234 -14.32 8.68 -5.25
CA ARG A 234 -14.53 9.82 -6.15
C ARG A 234 -13.82 9.53 -7.47
N LEU A 235 -14.62 9.33 -8.49
CA LEU A 235 -14.14 9.25 -9.86
C LEU A 235 -14.44 10.56 -10.59
N PRO A 236 -13.67 10.91 -11.64
CA PRO A 236 -13.88 12.16 -12.39
C PRO A 236 -15.31 12.33 -12.91
N SER A 237 -15.95 11.27 -13.39
CA SER A 237 -17.29 11.31 -13.95
C SER A 237 -18.41 11.19 -12.93
N ARG A 238 -18.12 10.69 -11.71
CA ARG A 238 -19.17 10.39 -10.72
C ARG A 238 -18.62 10.28 -9.30
N ASN A 239 -19.46 10.68 -8.35
CA ASN A 239 -19.23 10.40 -6.95
C ASN A 239 -19.87 9.06 -6.59
N LEU A 240 -19.06 8.02 -6.38
CA LEU A 240 -19.50 6.87 -5.62
C LEU A 240 -19.42 7.27 -4.14
N PRO A 241 -20.45 7.03 -3.31
CA PRO A 241 -20.42 7.42 -1.90
C PRO A 241 -19.28 6.71 -1.16
N CYS A 242 -18.28 7.43 -0.62
CA CYS A 242 -17.01 6.87 -0.13
C CYS A 242 -16.58 7.41 1.23
N LEU A 243 -16.14 6.54 2.15
CA LEU A 243 -15.30 6.95 3.25
C LEU A 243 -13.86 7.15 2.73
N ILE A 244 -13.53 8.39 2.46
CA ILE A 244 -12.14 8.77 2.22
C ILE A 244 -11.54 9.05 3.59
N VAL A 245 -10.59 8.22 4.02
CA VAL A 245 -9.82 8.50 5.21
C VAL A 245 -8.84 9.61 4.88
N ASP A 246 -8.95 10.72 5.60
CA ASP A 246 -7.95 11.78 5.57
C ASP A 246 -6.91 11.50 6.67
N PRO A 247 -5.70 11.05 6.33
CA PRO A 247 -4.71 10.70 7.34
C PRO A 247 -4.31 11.88 8.24
N SER A 248 -4.50 13.12 7.78
CA SER A 248 -4.20 14.32 8.59
C SER A 248 -5.15 14.48 9.80
N LYS A 249 -6.32 13.87 9.72
CA LYS A 249 -7.33 13.88 10.79
C LYS A 249 -7.20 12.73 11.77
N ILE A 250 -6.30 11.77 11.48
CA ILE A 250 -6.00 10.68 12.41
C ILE A 250 -5.11 11.24 13.51
N GLN A 251 -5.60 11.26 14.74
CA GLN A 251 -4.86 11.79 15.88
C GLN A 251 -4.82 10.79 17.03
N THR A 252 -3.83 10.98 17.90
CA THR A 252 -3.77 10.24 19.16
C THR A 252 -4.85 10.75 20.10
N ASN A 253 -5.60 9.84 20.72
CA ASN A 253 -6.62 10.22 21.67
C ASN A 253 -6.01 10.44 23.06
N ALA A 254 -6.02 11.67 23.54
CA ALA A 254 -5.48 12.04 24.85
C ALA A 254 -6.21 11.36 26.05
N ARG A 255 -7.45 10.89 25.84
CA ARG A 255 -8.25 10.21 26.87
C ARG A 255 -8.01 8.71 26.95
N LEU A 256 -7.38 8.14 25.93
CA LEU A 256 -6.99 6.73 25.85
C LEU A 256 -5.48 6.66 25.67
N PRO A 257 -4.68 6.43 26.70
CA PRO A 257 -3.22 6.31 26.56
C PRO A 257 -2.86 5.29 25.46
N GLY A 258 -2.18 5.74 24.41
CA GLY A 258 -1.88 4.95 23.21
C GLY A 258 -3.07 4.75 22.26
N GLY A 259 -4.21 5.38 22.49
CA GLY A 259 -5.40 5.29 21.64
C GLY A 259 -5.37 6.25 20.44
N TRP A 260 -6.24 5.98 19.48
CA TRP A 260 -6.37 6.70 18.23
C TRP A 260 -7.80 7.17 18.00
N GLU A 261 -7.93 8.27 17.29
CA GLU A 261 -9.21 8.90 16.99
C GLU A 261 -9.26 9.38 15.53
N TYR A 262 -10.41 9.19 14.92
CA TYR A 262 -10.77 9.74 13.62
C TYR A 262 -12.28 10.00 13.58
N ASP A 263 -12.67 11.24 13.30
CA ASP A 263 -14.07 11.66 13.12
C ASP A 263 -15.01 11.16 14.25
N GLY A 264 -14.55 11.29 15.50
CA GLY A 264 -15.29 10.87 16.68
C GLY A 264 -15.28 9.36 17.00
N VAL A 265 -14.68 8.54 16.13
CA VAL A 265 -14.46 7.12 16.39
C VAL A 265 -13.12 6.93 17.08
N THR A 266 -13.11 6.23 18.21
CA THR A 266 -11.91 6.00 19.00
C THR A 266 -11.60 4.52 19.15
N ALA A 267 -10.32 4.17 19.19
CA ALA A 267 -9.87 2.81 19.46
C ALA A 267 -8.52 2.77 20.17
N PRO A 268 -8.24 1.74 20.97
CA PRO A 268 -6.98 1.62 21.71
C PRO A 268 -5.77 1.32 20.80
N THR A 269 -5.98 0.91 19.57
CA THR A 269 -4.91 0.63 18.61
C THR A 269 -5.23 1.22 17.24
N PHE A 270 -4.21 1.54 16.45
CA PHE A 270 -4.38 2.05 15.10
C PHE A 270 -5.19 1.10 14.21
N ARG A 271 -4.92 -0.21 14.26
CA ARG A 271 -5.72 -1.22 13.56
C ARG A 271 -7.15 -1.29 14.08
N GLY A 272 -7.32 -1.17 15.39
CA GLY A 272 -8.64 -1.14 16.01
C GLY A 272 -9.47 0.07 15.58
N LEU A 273 -8.84 1.23 15.33
CA LEU A 273 -9.52 2.40 14.77
C LEU A 273 -10.14 2.08 13.41
N PHE A 274 -9.39 1.42 12.52
CA PHE A 274 -9.92 1.07 11.20
C PHE A 274 -11.00 -0.02 11.27
N ALA A 275 -10.89 -0.96 12.18
CA ALA A 275 -11.96 -1.92 12.44
C ALA A 275 -13.23 -1.22 12.94
N ALA A 276 -13.09 -0.28 13.87
CA ALA A 276 -14.21 0.50 14.40
C ALA A 276 -14.83 1.43 13.37
N LEU A 277 -14.02 2.05 12.51
CA LEU A 277 -14.49 2.86 11.37
C LEU A 277 -15.26 2.01 10.37
N SER A 278 -14.76 0.82 10.06
CA SER A 278 -15.43 -0.14 9.20
C SER A 278 -16.78 -0.53 9.80
N ASP A 279 -16.84 -0.88 11.07
CA ASP A 279 -18.08 -1.22 11.78
C ASP A 279 -19.09 -0.07 11.82
N HIS A 280 -18.62 1.16 12.03
CA HIS A 280 -19.48 2.34 12.04
C HIS A 280 -20.10 2.59 10.65
N GLN A 281 -19.34 2.45 9.60
CA GLN A 281 -19.78 2.65 8.22
C GLN A 281 -20.68 1.51 7.73
N VAL A 282 -20.46 0.28 8.15
CA VAL A 282 -21.31 -0.87 7.81
C VAL A 282 -22.75 -0.66 8.25
N ARG A 283 -22.96 -0.06 9.42
CA ARG A 283 -24.31 0.30 9.89
C ARG A 283 -25.04 1.26 8.95
N VAL A 284 -24.30 2.08 8.21
CA VAL A 284 -24.85 3.08 7.28
C VAL A 284 -25.03 2.52 5.85
N THR A 285 -24.28 1.45 5.49
CA THR A 285 -24.21 0.95 4.11
C THR A 285 -24.38 -0.56 3.98
N GLU A 286 -24.96 -1.21 4.96
CA GLU A 286 -25.13 -2.66 5.03
C GLU A 286 -25.64 -3.30 3.73
N GLU A 287 -26.65 -2.70 3.11
CA GLU A 287 -27.24 -3.19 1.87
C GLU A 287 -26.29 -3.12 0.65
N GLN A 288 -25.40 -2.12 0.61
CA GLN A 288 -24.45 -1.97 -0.49
C GLN A 288 -23.28 -2.96 -0.35
N VAL A 289 -22.79 -3.16 0.88
CA VAL A 289 -21.72 -4.10 1.20
C VAL A 289 -22.13 -5.52 0.83
N LEU A 290 -23.37 -5.93 1.14
CA LEU A 290 -23.84 -7.27 0.84
C LEU A 290 -24.05 -7.51 -0.64
N ARG A 291 -24.59 -6.54 -1.35
CA ARG A 291 -24.73 -6.63 -2.79
C ARG A 291 -23.36 -6.83 -3.46
N HIS A 292 -22.33 -6.19 -2.93
CA HIS A 292 -20.98 -6.31 -3.45
C HIS A 292 -20.30 -7.62 -3.04
N THR A 293 -20.50 -8.09 -1.82
CA THR A 293 -19.94 -9.36 -1.32
C THR A 293 -20.58 -10.56 -2.02
N ALA A 294 -21.88 -10.52 -2.27
CA ALA A 294 -22.59 -11.56 -3.04
C ALA A 294 -22.15 -11.60 -4.52
N GLN A 295 -21.63 -10.49 -5.05
CA GLN A 295 -21.16 -10.39 -6.44
C GLN A 295 -19.64 -10.68 -6.58
N SER A 296 -18.85 -10.51 -5.51
CA SER A 296 -17.43 -10.83 -5.51
C SER A 296 -17.21 -12.24 -4.99
N ARG A 297 -16.92 -13.19 -5.86
CA ARG A 297 -16.57 -14.59 -5.51
C ARG A 297 -15.22 -14.70 -4.79
N CYS A 298 -14.92 -13.82 -3.82
CA CYS A 298 -13.58 -13.68 -3.27
C CYS A 298 -13.39 -14.47 -1.97
N GLY A 299 -12.88 -15.71 -2.08
CA GLY A 299 -12.57 -16.58 -0.94
C GLY A 299 -11.55 -16.03 0.07
N LEU A 300 -10.76 -15.02 -0.31
CA LEU A 300 -9.79 -14.38 0.61
C LEU A 300 -10.44 -13.50 1.68
N PHE A 301 -11.56 -12.88 1.39
CA PHE A 301 -12.32 -12.10 2.37
C PHE A 301 -12.71 -12.95 3.57
N TYR A 302 -13.20 -14.17 3.32
CA TYR A 302 -13.62 -15.09 4.37
C TYR A 302 -12.48 -15.59 5.24
N LYS A 303 -11.26 -15.71 4.70
CA LYS A 303 -10.10 -16.15 5.46
C LYS A 303 -9.70 -15.18 6.58
N TYR A 304 -9.90 -13.90 6.37
CA TYR A 304 -9.36 -12.86 7.24
C TYR A 304 -10.42 -12.10 8.05
N ALA A 305 -11.64 -12.01 7.56
CA ALA A 305 -12.76 -11.36 8.24
C ALA A 305 -13.63 -12.36 9.04
N ALA A 306 -13.37 -13.67 8.91
CA ALA A 306 -14.25 -14.73 9.33
C ALA A 306 -14.67 -14.69 10.81
N LYS A 307 -13.76 -14.28 11.72
CA LYS A 307 -14.09 -14.32 13.18
C LYS A 307 -15.11 -13.27 13.59
N ASP A 308 -15.07 -12.07 13.03
CA ASP A 308 -15.87 -10.95 13.51
C ASP A 308 -17.03 -10.57 12.55
N TRP A 309 -16.84 -10.80 11.27
CA TRP A 309 -17.76 -10.38 10.22
C TRP A 309 -18.68 -11.45 9.70
N LEU A 310 -18.23 -12.70 9.61
CA LEU A 310 -19.02 -13.79 9.06
C LEU A 310 -20.35 -14.00 9.80
N PRO A 311 -20.39 -13.99 11.15
CA PRO A 311 -21.67 -14.13 11.86
C PRO A 311 -22.66 -13.00 11.57
N ARG A 312 -22.18 -11.76 11.39
CA ARG A 312 -23.00 -10.59 11.05
C ARG A 312 -23.50 -10.64 9.62
N LEU A 313 -22.63 -11.08 8.71
CA LEU A 313 -22.97 -11.27 7.29
C LEU A 313 -24.04 -12.37 7.10
N VAL A 314 -23.89 -13.48 7.80
CA VAL A 314 -24.89 -14.58 7.79
C VAL A 314 -26.23 -14.10 8.32
N ALA A 315 -26.25 -13.47 9.49
CA ALA A 315 -27.48 -12.97 10.11
C ALA A 315 -28.19 -11.92 9.22
N TYR A 316 -27.43 -11.12 8.50
CA TYR A 316 -28.02 -10.16 7.57
C TYR A 316 -28.54 -10.84 6.29
N ALA A 317 -27.81 -11.78 5.72
CA ALA A 317 -28.23 -12.51 4.52
C ALA A 317 -29.51 -13.28 4.77
N GLU A 318 -29.62 -13.94 5.93
CA GLU A 318 -30.84 -14.60 6.36
C GLU A 318 -32.03 -13.62 6.43
N LYS A 319 -31.81 -12.45 7.04
CA LYS A 319 -32.83 -11.40 7.16
C LYS A 319 -33.21 -10.78 5.82
N ALA A 320 -32.28 -10.68 4.89
CA ALA A 320 -32.47 -10.10 3.55
C ALA A 320 -32.94 -11.12 2.51
N GLY A 321 -33.05 -12.42 2.85
CA GLY A 321 -33.38 -13.49 1.92
C GLY A 321 -32.32 -13.69 0.83
N VAL A 322 -31.06 -13.35 1.09
CA VAL A 322 -29.94 -13.48 0.16
C VAL A 322 -29.23 -14.80 0.45
N ASN A 323 -29.11 -15.64 -0.56
CA ASN A 323 -28.36 -16.89 -0.45
C ASN A 323 -26.87 -16.58 -0.56
N LEU A 324 -26.11 -16.71 0.54
CA LEU A 324 -24.65 -16.57 0.57
C LEU A 324 -24.04 -17.95 0.26
N ASP A 325 -23.31 -18.04 -0.83
CA ASP A 325 -22.43 -19.17 -1.09
C ASP A 325 -21.17 -19.00 -0.23
N ILE A 326 -21.26 -19.45 1.02
CA ILE A 326 -20.19 -19.35 2.00
C ILE A 326 -19.27 -20.57 1.81
N PRO A 327 -18.04 -20.39 1.33
CA PRO A 327 -17.09 -21.51 1.27
C PRO A 327 -16.83 -22.06 2.67
N ASP A 328 -16.67 -23.38 2.76
CA ASP A 328 -16.31 -24.02 4.02
C ASP A 328 -15.00 -23.43 4.58
N VAL A 329 -15.13 -22.61 5.62
CA VAL A 329 -14.01 -21.94 6.28
C VAL A 329 -13.29 -22.84 7.28
N SER A 330 -13.76 -24.04 7.56
CA SER A 330 -13.14 -24.98 8.49
C SER A 330 -11.73 -25.42 8.04
N SER A 331 -11.47 -25.36 6.74
CA SER A 331 -10.14 -25.63 6.16
C SER A 331 -9.12 -24.51 6.31
N TYR A 332 -9.49 -23.36 6.90
CA TYR A 332 -8.63 -22.17 7.04
C TYR A 332 -8.33 -21.80 8.51
N THR A 333 -8.79 -22.57 9.45
CA THR A 333 -8.41 -22.50 10.87
C THR A 333 -7.24 -23.42 11.13
#